data_d1c52c12e984dead3d61a237c6d393ce
#
_entry.id   d1c52c12e984dead3d61a237c6d393ce
#
_cell.length_a   1.000
_cell.length_b   1.000
_cell.length_c   1.000
_cell.angle_alpha   90.00
_cell.angle_beta   90.00
_cell.angle_gamma   90.00
#
_symmetry.space_group_name_H-M   'P 1'
#
loop_
_entity.id
_entity.type
_entity.pdbx_description
1 polymer ?
#
loop_
_entity_poly.entity_id
_entity_poly.type
_entity_poly.pdbx_seq_one_letter_code
_entity_poly.pdbx_strand_id
1 'polypeptide(L)'
;AQCLVGSEMCIRDSPYTYNEEVKRIDTRIKEKLAMPEYRRKRLRQLIEIRPIVKALEVHSGLTGLIAEKTIVEHDGELDQFDAMWISSLCDSTAKGKPDIELVDMTSRFRTIDDVTEVTTKPIIFDGDTGGLTEHFVYTVRTLEKMGVSAIIIEDKTGLKKNSLFGNDVVQTQDSIENFSAKIAAGKKAQLTDDFMIIARIESLILERGMEDALNRARAFVAAGADGIMIHSRKKSPDEILEFCDKFRAEDSKTPIVVVPSSFNSITENELAAHGVNIVIYANQLTRSAFPAMQQTAEDILRYHRAQEVDSRLMPIKDIIT
;
A
#
# COMPACT_ATOMS: atom_id res chain seq x y z
N ALA A 1 24.32 -21.25 3.51
CA ALA A 1 23.28 -21.27 2.51
C ALA A 1 22.82 -19.84 2.31
N GLN A 2 23.20 -19.29 1.19
CA GLN A 2 22.95 -17.91 0.82
C GLN A 2 21.50 -17.74 0.41
N CYS A 3 20.72 -17.14 1.24
CA CYS A 3 19.42 -16.60 0.84
C CYS A 3 19.62 -15.24 0.15
N LEU A 4 20.22 -15.23 -1.01
CA LEU A 4 20.17 -14.12 -1.97
C LEU A 4 18.96 -14.35 -2.88
N VAL A 5 17.79 -14.31 -2.27
CA VAL A 5 16.55 -14.84 -2.82
C VAL A 5 15.96 -13.97 -3.92
N GLY A 6 16.38 -12.74 -4.10
CA GLY A 6 15.77 -11.85 -5.09
C GLY A 6 16.45 -11.83 -6.47
N SER A 7 17.76 -12.01 -6.53
CA SER A 7 18.53 -11.64 -7.72
C SER A 7 18.78 -12.78 -8.73
N GLU A 8 19.02 -13.99 -8.25
CA GLU A 8 19.42 -15.06 -9.18
C GLU A 8 18.24 -15.65 -9.99
N MET A 9 17.04 -15.67 -9.42
CA MET A 9 15.89 -16.23 -10.13
C MET A 9 15.33 -15.29 -11.20
N CYS A 10 15.34 -13.96 -10.97
CA CYS A 10 14.96 -13.00 -12.00
C CYS A 10 15.95 -12.89 -13.15
N ILE A 11 17.24 -13.25 -12.92
CA ILE A 11 18.29 -13.17 -13.94
C ILE A 11 18.33 -14.44 -14.80
N ARG A 12 17.97 -15.62 -14.26
CA ARG A 12 18.00 -16.87 -15.02
C ARG A 12 16.94 -16.96 -16.10
N ASP A 13 15.80 -16.34 -15.91
CA ASP A 13 14.68 -16.35 -16.86
C ASP A 13 14.60 -15.08 -17.74
N SER A 14 15.53 -14.16 -17.56
CA SER A 14 15.64 -12.99 -18.42
C SER A 14 16.34 -13.36 -19.73
N PRO A 15 15.78 -12.98 -20.90
CA PRO A 15 16.46 -13.16 -22.18
C PRO A 15 17.73 -12.31 -22.33
N TYR A 16 18.05 -11.49 -21.35
CA TYR A 16 19.24 -10.65 -21.33
C TYR A 16 20.43 -11.40 -20.72
N THR A 17 21.43 -11.70 -21.51
CA THR A 17 22.74 -12.16 -21.05
C THR A 17 23.50 -10.98 -20.46
N TYR A 18 23.33 -10.74 -19.16
CA TYR A 18 24.18 -9.78 -18.46
C TYR A 18 25.62 -10.28 -18.43
N ASN A 19 26.58 -9.41 -18.76
CA ASN A 19 27.97 -9.72 -18.49
C ASN A 19 28.22 -9.71 -16.95
N GLU A 20 29.31 -10.27 -16.48
CA GLU A 20 29.63 -10.38 -15.05
C GLU A 20 29.67 -9.03 -14.33
N GLU A 21 30.02 -7.97 -15.04
CA GLU A 21 30.11 -6.62 -14.46
C GLU A 21 28.70 -6.02 -14.26
N VAL A 22 27.79 -6.20 -15.20
CA VAL A 22 26.38 -5.79 -15.07
C VAL A 22 25.70 -6.52 -13.94
N LYS A 23 25.92 -7.83 -13.80
CA LYS A 23 25.42 -8.63 -12.67
C LYS A 23 25.91 -8.10 -11.33
N ARG A 24 27.20 -7.75 -11.23
CA ARG A 24 27.80 -7.21 -10.02
C ARG A 24 27.24 -5.84 -9.66
N ILE A 25 26.99 -4.99 -10.66
CA ILE A 25 26.37 -3.67 -10.46
C ILE A 25 24.92 -3.83 -10.01
N ASP A 26 24.15 -4.69 -10.66
CA ASP A 26 22.75 -4.96 -10.29
C ASP A 26 22.62 -5.50 -8.85
N THR A 27 23.47 -6.43 -8.45
CA THR A 27 23.51 -6.93 -7.07
C THR A 27 23.79 -5.82 -6.06
N ARG A 28 24.77 -4.95 -6.32
CA ARG A 28 25.10 -3.82 -5.44
C ARG A 28 23.94 -2.82 -5.31
N ILE A 29 23.21 -2.56 -6.41
CA ILE A 29 22.05 -1.69 -6.39
C ILE A 29 20.93 -2.31 -5.55
N LYS A 30 20.66 -3.60 -5.70
CA LYS A 30 19.65 -4.33 -4.93
C LYS A 30 19.98 -4.38 -3.44
N GLU A 31 21.22 -4.69 -3.08
CA GLU A 31 21.70 -4.66 -1.69
C GLU A 31 21.46 -3.29 -1.04
N LYS A 32 21.78 -2.21 -1.75
CA LYS A 32 21.52 -0.85 -1.24
C LYS A 32 20.02 -0.59 -1.05
N LEU A 33 19.18 -0.98 -2.03
CA LEU A 33 17.73 -0.75 -1.94
C LEU A 33 17.06 -1.54 -0.80
N ALA A 34 17.68 -2.62 -0.32
CA ALA A 34 17.22 -3.35 0.86
C ALA A 34 17.47 -2.58 2.17
N MET A 35 18.41 -1.64 2.20
CA MET A 35 18.72 -0.87 3.41
C MET A 35 17.61 0.13 3.75
N PRO A 36 17.26 0.29 5.04
CA PRO A 36 16.15 1.15 5.47
C PRO A 36 16.21 2.58 4.92
N GLU A 37 17.37 3.21 4.91
CA GLU A 37 17.57 4.58 4.45
C GLU A 37 17.30 4.74 2.95
N TYR A 38 17.64 3.75 2.13
CA TYR A 38 17.37 3.79 0.69
C TYR A 38 15.91 3.47 0.39
N ARG A 39 15.31 2.47 1.07
CA ARG A 39 13.91 2.10 0.90
C ARG A 39 13.00 3.26 1.29
N ARG A 40 13.29 3.93 2.44
CA ARG A 40 12.48 5.05 2.92
C ARG A 40 12.33 6.17 1.90
N LYS A 41 13.41 6.63 1.28
CA LYS A 41 13.37 7.72 0.29
C LYS A 41 12.87 7.29 -1.09
N ARG A 42 12.82 5.99 -1.38
CA ARG A 42 12.54 5.48 -2.73
C ARG A 42 11.17 5.89 -3.24
N LEU A 43 10.15 5.99 -2.38
CA LEU A 43 8.80 6.39 -2.79
C LEU A 43 8.80 7.81 -3.38
N ARG A 44 9.44 8.77 -2.73
CA ARG A 44 9.56 10.14 -3.26
C ARG A 44 10.22 10.17 -4.64
N GLN A 45 11.31 9.44 -4.79
CA GLN A 45 12.00 9.34 -6.08
C GLN A 45 11.12 8.74 -7.18
N LEU A 46 10.32 7.72 -6.87
CA LEU A 46 9.40 7.11 -7.83
C LEU A 46 8.28 8.07 -8.24
N ILE A 47 7.72 8.83 -7.29
CA ILE A 47 6.70 9.86 -7.57
C ILE A 47 7.23 10.91 -8.56
N GLU A 48 8.52 11.24 -8.50
CA GLU A 48 9.13 12.23 -9.39
C GLU A 48 9.37 11.71 -10.83
N ILE A 49 9.61 10.39 -10.99
CA ILE A 49 10.05 9.81 -12.27
C ILE A 49 8.99 8.95 -12.96
N ARG A 50 7.96 8.48 -12.24
CA ARG A 50 6.90 7.65 -12.79
C ARG A 50 5.67 8.48 -13.12
N PRO A 51 4.97 8.20 -14.23
CA PRO A 51 3.67 8.81 -14.49
C PRO A 51 2.67 8.53 -13.36
N ILE A 52 2.71 7.30 -12.83
CA ILE A 52 1.95 6.86 -11.66
C ILE A 52 2.71 5.72 -10.98
N VAL A 53 2.74 5.72 -9.65
CA VAL A 53 3.34 4.65 -8.83
C VAL A 53 2.28 3.61 -8.52
N LYS A 54 2.57 2.34 -8.83
CA LYS A 54 1.66 1.20 -8.62
C LYS A 54 2.02 0.46 -7.33
N ALA A 55 1.15 0.47 -6.35
CA ALA A 55 1.33 -0.26 -5.10
C ALA A 55 0.37 -1.45 -4.99
N LEU A 56 0.91 -2.64 -4.69
CA LEU A 56 0.11 -3.84 -4.44
C LEU A 56 0.05 -4.14 -2.93
N GLU A 57 -1.11 -4.60 -2.48
CA GLU A 57 -1.28 -5.00 -1.09
C GLU A 57 -0.42 -6.21 -0.72
N VAL A 58 0.16 -6.13 0.49
CA VAL A 58 0.91 -7.22 1.10
C VAL A 58 0.57 -7.33 2.59
N HIS A 59 0.62 -8.55 3.13
CA HIS A 59 0.29 -8.84 4.53
C HIS A 59 1.10 -10.00 5.12
N SER A 60 2.11 -10.47 4.38
CA SER A 60 3.03 -11.55 4.78
C SER A 60 4.24 -11.58 3.87
N GLY A 61 5.29 -12.32 4.23
CA GLY A 61 6.44 -12.57 3.37
C GLY A 61 6.03 -13.22 2.04
N LEU A 62 5.04 -14.13 2.02
CA LEU A 62 4.54 -14.74 0.78
C LEU A 62 3.95 -13.70 -0.17
N THR A 63 3.06 -12.84 0.29
CA THR A 63 2.48 -11.80 -0.55
C THR A 63 3.52 -10.75 -0.94
N GLY A 64 4.51 -10.49 -0.09
CA GLY A 64 5.68 -9.68 -0.40
C GLY A 64 6.49 -10.26 -1.56
N LEU A 65 6.78 -11.56 -1.54
CA LEU A 65 7.46 -12.26 -2.66
C LEU A 65 6.67 -12.16 -3.96
N ILE A 66 5.35 -12.34 -3.91
CA ILE A 66 4.49 -12.21 -5.10
C ILE A 66 4.59 -10.78 -5.66
N ALA A 67 4.43 -9.76 -4.81
CA ALA A 67 4.48 -8.36 -5.25
C ALA A 67 5.88 -7.97 -5.77
N GLU A 68 6.96 -8.51 -5.18
CA GLU A 68 8.34 -8.26 -5.62
C GLU A 68 8.63 -8.88 -6.99
N LYS A 69 8.17 -10.12 -7.22
CA LYS A 69 8.56 -10.93 -8.38
C LYS A 69 7.59 -10.86 -9.55
N THR A 70 6.38 -10.32 -9.37
CA THR A 70 5.41 -10.22 -10.46
C THR A 70 5.90 -9.23 -11.51
N ILE A 71 6.23 -9.75 -12.68
CA ILE A 71 6.64 -8.98 -13.85
C ILE A 71 5.82 -9.52 -15.02
N VAL A 72 5.25 -8.64 -15.82
CA VAL A 72 4.56 -8.96 -17.06
C VAL A 72 5.17 -8.18 -18.20
N GLU A 73 5.13 -8.76 -19.38
CA GLU A 73 5.48 -8.09 -20.62
C GLU A 73 4.19 -7.60 -21.29
N HIS A 74 4.14 -6.32 -21.59
CA HIS A 74 3.04 -5.69 -22.30
C HIS A 74 3.60 -4.77 -23.37
N ASP A 75 3.24 -5.02 -24.63
CA ASP A 75 3.69 -4.25 -25.80
C ASP A 75 5.22 -4.12 -25.92
N GLY A 76 5.97 -5.14 -25.48
CA GLY A 76 7.44 -5.16 -25.51
C GLY A 76 8.11 -4.43 -24.34
N GLU A 77 7.34 -3.90 -23.40
CA GLU A 77 7.83 -3.30 -22.17
C GLU A 77 7.57 -4.20 -20.97
N LEU A 78 8.53 -4.25 -20.04
CA LEU A 78 8.35 -4.97 -18.78
C LEU A 78 7.63 -4.09 -17.78
N ASP A 79 6.54 -4.60 -17.23
CA ASP A 79 5.73 -3.93 -16.23
C ASP A 79 5.74 -4.68 -14.90
N GLN A 80 5.78 -3.94 -13.78
CA GLN A 80 5.83 -4.46 -12.43
C GLN A 80 5.22 -3.47 -11.43
N PHE A 81 4.91 -3.94 -10.23
CA PHE A 81 4.56 -3.04 -9.14
C PHE A 81 5.78 -2.26 -8.66
N ASP A 82 5.58 -0.98 -8.35
CA ASP A 82 6.62 -0.06 -7.90
C ASP A 82 6.80 -0.03 -6.39
N ALA A 83 5.73 -0.29 -5.64
CA ALA A 83 5.65 -0.19 -4.18
C ALA A 83 4.76 -1.27 -3.58
N MET A 84 4.84 -1.42 -2.26
CA MET A 84 3.99 -2.31 -1.48
C MET A 84 3.08 -1.52 -0.55
N TRP A 85 1.84 -1.98 -0.42
CA TRP A 85 0.86 -1.47 0.52
C TRP A 85 0.61 -2.47 1.63
N ILE A 86 1.05 -2.19 2.86
CA ILE A 86 0.72 -3.02 4.03
C ILE A 86 -0.66 -2.61 4.56
N SER A 87 -1.66 -3.33 4.05
CA SER A 87 -3.07 -3.11 4.33
C SER A 87 -3.46 -3.58 5.73
N SER A 88 -4.16 -2.74 6.49
CA SER A 88 -4.71 -3.13 7.80
C SER A 88 -5.80 -4.19 7.66
N LEU A 89 -6.66 -4.07 6.65
CA LEU A 89 -7.69 -5.05 6.33
C LEU A 89 -7.08 -6.43 6.06
N CYS A 90 -6.09 -6.49 5.17
CA CYS A 90 -5.50 -7.76 4.76
C CYS A 90 -4.67 -8.39 5.88
N ASP A 91 -3.93 -7.59 6.64
CA ASP A 91 -3.16 -8.03 7.79
C ASP A 91 -4.08 -8.56 8.92
N SER A 92 -5.19 -7.88 9.20
CA SER A 92 -6.21 -8.35 10.15
C SER A 92 -6.85 -9.65 9.68
N THR A 93 -7.25 -9.74 8.40
CA THR A 93 -7.86 -10.93 7.82
C THR A 93 -6.92 -12.12 7.87
N ALA A 94 -5.64 -11.95 7.53
CA ALA A 94 -4.62 -13.00 7.61
C ALA A 94 -4.42 -13.53 9.04
N LYS A 95 -4.70 -12.71 10.04
CA LYS A 95 -4.66 -13.08 11.48
C LYS A 95 -6.02 -13.55 12.03
N GLY A 96 -7.05 -13.71 11.17
CA GLY A 96 -8.40 -14.12 11.57
C GLY A 96 -9.11 -13.10 12.47
N LYS A 97 -8.81 -11.81 12.32
CA LYS A 97 -9.34 -10.70 13.13
C LYS A 97 -10.11 -9.70 12.29
N PRO A 98 -11.13 -9.02 12.84
CA PRO A 98 -11.81 -7.94 12.16
C PRO A 98 -10.91 -6.71 11.99
N ASP A 99 -11.17 -5.94 10.92
CA ASP A 99 -10.47 -4.70 10.60
C ASP A 99 -11.04 -3.50 11.39
N ILE A 100 -10.72 -3.46 12.67
CA ILE A 100 -11.20 -2.45 13.64
C ILE A 100 -10.07 -1.95 14.57
N GLU A 101 -8.84 -1.88 14.07
CA GLU A 101 -7.63 -1.58 14.87
C GLU A 101 -7.38 -2.60 16.01
N LEU A 102 -7.92 -3.83 15.88
CA LEU A 102 -7.73 -4.89 16.89
C LEU A 102 -6.32 -5.49 16.83
N VAL A 103 -5.70 -5.52 15.66
CA VAL A 103 -4.31 -5.94 15.49
C VAL A 103 -3.41 -4.81 15.97
N ASP A 104 -2.75 -5.03 17.09
CA ASP A 104 -1.88 -4.04 17.71
C ASP A 104 -0.64 -3.72 16.85
N MET A 105 -0.05 -2.54 17.09
CA MET A 105 1.08 -2.05 16.30
C MET A 105 2.31 -2.97 16.38
N THR A 106 2.54 -3.68 17.49
CA THR A 106 3.66 -4.63 17.59
C THR A 106 3.50 -5.79 16.62
N SER A 107 2.28 -6.33 16.52
CA SER A 107 1.96 -7.37 15.54
C SER A 107 2.09 -6.84 14.11
N ARG A 108 1.69 -5.60 13.85
CA ARG A 108 1.80 -4.98 12.53
C ARG A 108 3.25 -4.68 12.13
N PHE A 109 4.11 -4.31 13.09
CA PHE A 109 5.54 -4.15 12.85
C PHE A 109 6.22 -5.48 12.47
N ARG A 110 5.79 -6.62 13.05
CA ARG A 110 6.29 -7.94 12.61
C ARG A 110 5.93 -8.23 11.16
N THR A 111 4.73 -7.86 10.72
CA THR A 111 4.36 -7.98 9.31
C THR A 111 5.27 -7.14 8.40
N ILE A 112 5.69 -5.94 8.85
CA ILE A 112 6.69 -5.14 8.13
C ILE A 112 8.02 -5.89 8.07
N ASP A 113 8.50 -6.46 9.18
CA ASP A 113 9.75 -7.23 9.23
C ASP A 113 9.71 -8.38 8.22
N ASP A 114 8.65 -9.20 8.23
CA ASP A 114 8.48 -10.33 7.30
C ASP A 114 8.50 -9.87 5.83
N VAL A 115 7.88 -8.73 5.52
CA VAL A 115 7.85 -8.17 4.16
C VAL A 115 9.21 -7.61 3.77
N THR A 116 9.93 -6.95 4.68
CA THR A 116 11.23 -6.35 4.38
C THR A 116 12.32 -7.37 4.10
N GLU A 117 12.17 -8.61 4.59
CA GLU A 117 13.09 -9.72 4.27
C GLU A 117 13.05 -10.12 2.78
N VAL A 118 11.96 -9.82 2.08
CA VAL A 118 11.71 -10.32 0.73
C VAL A 118 11.57 -9.23 -0.32
N THR A 119 11.70 -7.94 0.05
CA THR A 119 11.48 -6.82 -0.88
C THR A 119 12.58 -5.78 -0.85
N THR A 120 12.82 -5.18 -2.02
CA THR A 120 13.60 -3.95 -2.17
C THR A 120 12.72 -2.73 -2.45
N LYS A 121 11.41 -2.94 -2.62
CA LYS A 121 10.44 -1.88 -2.99
C LYS A 121 10.09 -1.01 -1.80
N PRO A 122 9.73 0.25 -2.02
CA PRO A 122 9.23 1.13 -0.96
C PRO A 122 7.92 0.58 -0.38
N ILE A 123 7.73 0.81 0.91
CA ILE A 123 6.57 0.34 1.67
C ILE A 123 5.72 1.56 2.06
N ILE A 124 4.43 1.49 1.76
CA ILE A 124 3.40 2.39 2.24
C ILE A 124 2.59 1.62 3.30
N PHE A 125 2.49 2.17 4.49
CA PHE A 125 1.83 1.54 5.63
C PHE A 125 0.45 2.13 5.89
N ASP A 126 -0.56 1.29 6.00
CA ASP A 126 -1.91 1.65 6.44
C ASP A 126 -1.90 1.93 7.94
N GLY A 127 -1.94 3.19 8.31
CA GLY A 127 -1.88 3.64 9.69
C GLY A 127 -3.24 3.73 10.37
N ASP A 128 -4.32 3.27 9.71
CA ASP A 128 -5.69 3.40 10.23
C ASP A 128 -6.01 4.86 10.59
N THR A 129 -6.53 5.14 11.79
CA THR A 129 -6.77 6.51 12.27
C THR A 129 -5.50 7.21 12.80
N GLY A 130 -4.38 6.49 12.85
CA GLY A 130 -3.15 6.94 13.52
C GLY A 130 -3.22 6.82 15.05
N GLY A 131 -4.36 6.43 15.62
CA GLY A 131 -4.54 6.30 17.05
C GLY A 131 -4.45 7.66 17.80
N LEU A 132 -4.03 7.61 19.06
CA LEU A 132 -3.77 8.81 19.85
C LEU A 132 -2.55 9.56 19.32
N THR A 133 -2.61 10.89 19.29
CA THR A 133 -1.52 11.73 18.78
C THR A 133 -0.19 11.47 19.50
N GLU A 134 -0.23 11.24 20.81
CA GLU A 134 0.93 10.93 21.65
C GLU A 134 1.58 9.59 21.25
N HIS A 135 0.81 8.62 20.79
CA HIS A 135 1.32 7.34 20.29
C HIS A 135 1.79 7.45 18.84
N PHE A 136 1.08 8.24 18.02
CA PHE A 136 1.39 8.44 16.61
C PHE A 136 2.82 8.94 16.38
N VAL A 137 3.30 9.86 17.22
CA VAL A 137 4.67 10.38 17.13
C VAL A 137 5.73 9.28 17.30
N TYR A 138 5.47 8.26 18.12
CA TYR A 138 6.36 7.10 18.28
C TYR A 138 6.21 6.12 17.13
N THR A 139 5.00 5.92 16.62
CA THR A 139 4.73 5.12 15.43
C THR A 139 5.50 5.65 14.22
N VAL A 140 5.46 6.96 13.96
CA VAL A 140 6.23 7.62 12.89
C VAL A 140 7.72 7.30 13.02
N ARG A 141 8.32 7.52 14.18
CA ARG A 141 9.75 7.25 14.42
C ARG A 141 10.12 5.79 14.22
N THR A 142 9.25 4.87 14.62
CA THR A 142 9.49 3.43 14.48
C THR A 142 9.45 3.03 13.01
N LEU A 143 8.43 3.46 12.27
CA LEU A 143 8.29 3.19 10.84
C LEU A 143 9.49 3.73 10.03
N GLU A 144 9.95 4.94 10.35
CA GLU A 144 11.15 5.50 9.71
C GLU A 144 12.39 4.64 9.92
N LYS A 145 12.62 4.16 11.16
CA LYS A 145 13.76 3.29 11.48
C LYS A 145 13.66 1.93 10.76
N MET A 146 12.46 1.43 10.55
CA MET A 146 12.22 0.19 9.79
C MET A 146 12.36 0.39 8.28
N GLY A 147 12.55 1.62 7.80
CA GLY A 147 12.70 1.93 6.38
C GLY A 147 11.38 1.95 5.60
N VAL A 148 10.25 2.13 6.30
CA VAL A 148 8.96 2.41 5.66
C VAL A 148 9.02 3.77 5.00
N SER A 149 8.43 3.91 3.81
CA SER A 149 8.50 5.15 3.01
C SER A 149 7.38 6.12 3.32
N ALA A 150 6.20 5.61 3.65
CA ALA A 150 5.04 6.44 3.97
C ALA A 150 4.10 5.74 4.96
N ILE A 151 3.39 6.55 5.72
CA ILE A 151 2.18 6.15 6.45
C ILE A 151 0.98 6.91 5.89
N ILE A 152 -0.14 6.22 5.72
CA ILE A 152 -1.44 6.83 5.41
C ILE A 152 -2.31 6.74 6.65
N ILE A 153 -2.87 7.85 7.11
CA ILE A 153 -3.82 7.91 8.21
C ILE A 153 -5.13 8.56 7.78
N GLU A 154 -6.26 8.03 8.24
CA GLU A 154 -7.60 8.51 7.89
C GLU A 154 -8.18 9.47 8.94
N ASP A 155 -8.90 10.48 8.48
CA ASP A 155 -9.50 11.54 9.29
C ASP A 155 -10.79 11.08 10.00
N LYS A 156 -10.74 9.90 10.63
CA LYS A 156 -11.82 9.36 11.47
C LYS A 156 -11.41 9.26 12.94
N THR A 157 -12.42 9.24 13.81
CA THR A 157 -12.23 9.09 15.26
C THR A 157 -12.95 7.86 15.79
N GLY A 158 -12.56 7.44 16.99
CA GLY A 158 -13.12 6.29 17.68
C GLY A 158 -12.58 4.97 17.12
N LEU A 159 -13.32 3.91 17.37
CA LEU A 159 -12.99 2.60 16.85
C LEU A 159 -13.14 2.58 15.32
N LYS A 160 -12.09 2.24 14.61
CA LYS A 160 -12.09 2.14 13.15
C LYS A 160 -13.23 1.24 12.67
N LYS A 161 -13.87 1.67 11.61
CA LYS A 161 -14.82 0.89 10.82
C LYS A 161 -14.44 0.97 9.37
N ASN A 162 -14.57 -0.15 8.66
CA ASN A 162 -14.19 -0.19 7.25
C ASN A 162 -15.01 0.82 6.44
N SER A 163 -14.34 1.63 5.63
CA SER A 163 -14.95 2.71 4.85
C SER A 163 -15.98 2.22 3.83
N LEU A 164 -15.85 0.96 3.37
CA LEU A 164 -16.83 0.37 2.44
C LEU A 164 -18.22 0.18 3.05
N PHE A 165 -18.35 0.20 4.38
CA PHE A 165 -19.66 0.26 5.03
C PHE A 165 -20.35 1.63 4.87
N GLY A 166 -19.58 2.70 4.58
CA GLY A 166 -20.13 4.06 4.46
C GLY A 166 -20.97 4.43 5.68
N ASN A 167 -22.21 4.90 5.42
CA ASN A 167 -23.17 5.27 6.44
C ASN A 167 -24.03 4.09 7.00
N ASP A 168 -23.79 2.84 6.53
CA ASP A 168 -24.46 1.65 7.07
C ASP A 168 -24.07 1.37 8.52
N VAL A 169 -22.93 1.94 8.97
CA VAL A 169 -22.47 1.95 10.36
C VAL A 169 -22.09 3.37 10.76
N VAL A 170 -22.32 3.73 12.02
CA VAL A 170 -21.95 5.05 12.52
C VAL A 170 -20.43 5.20 12.48
N GLN A 171 -19.95 6.16 11.70
CA GLN A 171 -18.56 6.56 11.59
C GLN A 171 -18.46 8.06 11.85
N THR A 172 -17.47 8.46 12.63
CA THR A 172 -17.26 9.87 13.00
C THR A 172 -16.00 10.38 12.35
N GLN A 173 -16.13 11.41 11.52
CA GLN A 173 -15.00 12.13 10.95
C GLN A 173 -14.42 13.08 12.01
N ASP A 174 -13.10 13.14 12.11
CA ASP A 174 -12.40 14.04 13.02
C ASP A 174 -12.57 15.50 12.57
N SER A 175 -12.40 16.43 13.49
CA SER A 175 -12.34 17.84 13.10
C SER A 175 -11.08 18.12 12.28
N ILE A 176 -11.15 19.11 11.41
CA ILE A 176 -10.00 19.57 10.62
C ILE A 176 -8.85 19.95 11.55
N GLU A 177 -9.15 20.64 12.64
CA GLU A 177 -8.17 21.13 13.62
C GLU A 177 -7.43 19.98 14.32
N ASN A 178 -8.17 18.98 14.82
CA ASN A 178 -7.59 17.85 15.55
C ASN A 178 -6.71 17.00 14.62
N PHE A 179 -7.23 16.69 13.43
CA PHE A 179 -6.46 15.87 12.48
C PHE A 179 -5.24 16.62 11.94
N SER A 180 -5.35 17.92 11.66
CA SER A 180 -4.22 18.79 11.31
C SER A 180 -3.16 18.82 12.41
N ALA A 181 -3.58 18.93 13.67
CA ALA A 181 -2.65 18.88 14.81
C ALA A 181 -1.92 17.52 14.91
N LYS A 182 -2.61 16.40 14.65
CA LYS A 182 -2.00 15.07 14.60
C LYS A 182 -0.96 14.98 13.48
N ILE A 183 -1.27 15.46 12.27
CA ILE A 183 -0.33 15.53 11.15
C ILE A 183 0.92 16.34 11.53
N ALA A 184 0.72 17.55 12.06
CA ALA A 184 1.81 18.44 12.46
C ALA A 184 2.70 17.80 13.56
N ALA A 185 2.09 17.10 14.53
CA ALA A 185 2.83 16.36 15.55
C ALA A 185 3.67 15.22 14.95
N GLY A 186 3.10 14.47 14.02
CA GLY A 186 3.81 13.44 13.27
C GLY A 186 4.97 14.00 12.46
N LYS A 187 4.75 15.10 11.73
CA LYS A 187 5.79 15.79 10.97
C LYS A 187 6.95 16.26 11.87
N LYS A 188 6.64 16.84 13.00
CA LYS A 188 7.65 17.25 13.98
C LYS A 188 8.43 16.08 14.58
N ALA A 189 7.82 14.89 14.62
CA ALA A 189 8.43 13.68 15.16
C ALA A 189 9.36 12.98 14.17
N GLN A 190 9.26 13.27 12.86
CA GLN A 190 10.11 12.67 11.83
C GLN A 190 11.60 12.86 12.13
N LEU A 191 12.38 11.85 11.75
CA LEU A 191 13.84 11.85 11.88
C LEU A 191 14.51 12.34 10.60
N THR A 192 13.84 12.22 9.46
CA THR A 192 14.32 12.58 8.11
C THR A 192 13.18 13.19 7.29
N ASP A 193 13.53 13.88 6.21
CA ASP A 193 12.56 14.41 5.23
C ASP A 193 12.10 13.36 4.21
N ASP A 194 12.69 12.16 4.24
CA ASP A 194 12.39 11.09 3.28
C ASP A 194 11.02 10.43 3.51
N PHE A 195 10.65 10.25 4.78
CA PHE A 195 9.39 9.63 5.19
C PHE A 195 8.19 10.53 4.87
N MET A 196 7.08 9.94 4.45
CA MET A 196 5.87 10.68 4.09
C MET A 196 4.72 10.39 5.05
N ILE A 197 3.99 11.44 5.45
CA ILE A 197 2.69 11.33 6.12
C ILE A 197 1.63 11.75 5.12
N ILE A 198 0.77 10.81 4.73
CA ILE A 198 -0.29 11.01 3.75
C ILE A 198 -1.63 11.05 4.49
N ALA A 199 -2.39 12.10 4.27
CA ALA A 199 -3.69 12.30 4.89
C ALA A 199 -4.80 11.68 4.02
N ARG A 200 -5.53 10.69 4.55
CA ARG A 200 -6.69 10.10 3.90
C ARG A 200 -7.96 10.81 4.34
N ILE A 201 -8.70 11.30 3.34
CA ILE A 201 -9.92 12.08 3.52
C ILE A 201 -11.13 11.19 3.28
N GLU A 202 -12.00 11.06 4.28
CA GLU A 202 -13.19 10.22 4.25
C GLU A 202 -14.48 11.00 3.94
N SER A 203 -14.39 12.27 3.54
CA SER A 203 -15.55 13.15 3.29
C SER A 203 -16.53 12.58 2.26
N LEU A 204 -16.03 11.99 1.15
CA LEU A 204 -16.89 11.38 0.12
C LEU A 204 -17.53 10.07 0.60
N ILE A 205 -16.82 9.31 1.42
CA ILE A 205 -17.34 8.09 2.07
C ILE A 205 -18.51 8.42 3.00
N LEU A 206 -18.37 9.51 3.77
CA LEU A 206 -19.31 9.97 4.79
C LEU A 206 -20.34 10.97 4.24
N GLU A 207 -20.37 11.15 2.91
CA GLU A 207 -21.32 12.02 2.20
C GLU A 207 -21.32 13.49 2.69
N ARG A 208 -20.10 14.00 3.11
CA ARG A 208 -19.90 15.39 3.50
C ARG A 208 -19.76 16.33 2.29
N GLY A 209 -19.56 15.75 1.10
CA GLY A 209 -19.47 16.46 -0.15
C GLY A 209 -18.07 16.89 -0.56
N MET A 210 -17.98 17.35 -1.80
CA MET A 210 -16.72 17.71 -2.46
C MET A 210 -16.03 18.89 -1.81
N GLU A 211 -16.79 19.91 -1.40
CA GLU A 211 -16.20 21.11 -0.78
C GLU A 211 -15.55 20.81 0.57
N ASP A 212 -16.16 19.94 1.39
CA ASP A 212 -15.54 19.50 2.65
C ASP A 212 -14.26 18.70 2.36
N ALA A 213 -14.25 17.84 1.35
CA ALA A 213 -13.06 17.09 0.95
C ALA A 213 -11.90 18.03 0.53
N LEU A 214 -12.18 19.05 -0.27
CA LEU A 214 -11.19 20.03 -0.71
C LEU A 214 -10.69 20.91 0.45
N ASN A 215 -11.58 21.36 1.34
CA ASN A 215 -11.21 22.14 2.52
C ASN A 215 -10.27 21.35 3.43
N ARG A 216 -10.55 20.05 3.65
CA ARG A 216 -9.67 19.16 4.40
C ARG A 216 -8.32 18.98 3.71
N ALA A 217 -8.30 18.75 2.39
CA ALA A 217 -7.07 18.62 1.64
C ALA A 217 -6.16 19.85 1.83
N ARG A 218 -6.71 21.06 1.67
CA ARG A 218 -5.98 22.31 1.90
C ARG A 218 -5.42 22.42 3.31
N ALA A 219 -6.25 22.14 4.31
CA ALA A 219 -5.86 22.21 5.73
C ALA A 219 -4.77 21.18 6.07
N PHE A 220 -4.89 19.97 5.58
CA PHE A 220 -3.93 18.89 5.87
C PHE A 220 -2.58 19.12 5.18
N VAL A 221 -2.57 19.64 3.96
CA VAL A 221 -1.35 20.09 3.29
C VAL A 221 -0.70 21.23 4.05
N ALA A 222 -1.49 22.23 4.49
CA ALA A 222 -0.99 23.34 5.31
C ALA A 222 -0.42 22.86 6.66
N ALA A 223 -0.95 21.76 7.22
CA ALA A 223 -0.42 21.12 8.43
C ALA A 223 0.84 20.30 8.20
N GLY A 224 1.26 20.14 6.93
CA GLY A 224 2.49 19.44 6.53
C GLY A 224 2.29 18.02 6.00
N ALA A 225 1.08 17.61 5.65
CA ALA A 225 0.88 16.35 4.95
C ALA A 225 1.68 16.31 3.65
N ASP A 226 2.38 15.20 3.41
CA ASP A 226 3.22 14.99 2.21
C ASP A 226 2.43 14.47 1.00
N GLY A 227 1.15 14.16 1.20
CA GLY A 227 0.24 13.69 0.17
C GLY A 227 -1.18 13.62 0.68
N ILE A 228 -2.13 13.55 -0.23
CA ILE A 228 -3.56 13.42 0.05
C ILE A 228 -4.07 12.12 -0.59
N MET A 229 -4.79 11.32 0.18
CA MET A 229 -5.54 10.20 -0.33
C MET A 229 -7.02 10.52 -0.28
N ILE A 230 -7.69 10.46 -1.42
CA ILE A 230 -9.14 10.61 -1.53
C ILE A 230 -9.78 9.22 -1.72
N HIS A 231 -10.87 8.96 -1.05
CA HIS A 231 -11.52 7.67 -1.05
C HIS A 231 -13.00 7.77 -1.40
N SER A 232 -13.50 6.81 -2.18
CA SER A 232 -14.90 6.71 -2.57
C SER A 232 -15.38 5.26 -2.57
N ARG A 233 -16.66 5.06 -2.27
CA ARG A 233 -17.34 3.75 -2.39
C ARG A 233 -18.21 3.64 -3.65
N LYS A 234 -18.33 4.68 -4.44
CA LYS A 234 -19.09 4.65 -5.69
C LYS A 234 -18.40 3.77 -6.73
N LYS A 235 -19.21 3.17 -7.61
CA LYS A 235 -18.70 2.35 -8.72
C LYS A 235 -18.16 3.20 -9.87
N SER A 236 -18.70 4.43 -10.06
CA SER A 236 -18.15 5.39 -11.00
C SER A 236 -16.95 6.11 -10.40
N PRO A 237 -15.88 6.37 -11.18
CA PRO A 237 -14.73 7.17 -10.75
C PRO A 237 -15.03 8.68 -10.71
N ASP A 238 -16.17 9.15 -11.20
CA ASP A 238 -16.45 10.57 -11.50
C ASP A 238 -16.13 11.50 -10.33
N GLU A 239 -16.55 11.16 -9.08
CA GLU A 239 -16.28 12.04 -7.95
C GLU A 239 -14.81 12.06 -7.53
N ILE A 240 -14.07 10.98 -7.79
CA ILE A 240 -12.61 10.94 -7.58
C ILE A 240 -11.92 11.83 -8.61
N LEU A 241 -12.29 11.71 -9.87
CA LEU A 241 -11.72 12.53 -10.94
C LEU A 241 -12.06 14.02 -10.74
N GLU A 242 -13.29 14.32 -10.35
CA GLU A 242 -13.72 15.68 -10.01
C GLU A 242 -12.86 16.27 -8.87
N PHE A 243 -12.62 15.48 -7.81
CA PHE A 243 -11.74 15.90 -6.73
C PHE A 243 -10.32 16.17 -7.23
N CYS A 244 -9.75 15.24 -8.00
CA CYS A 244 -8.40 15.35 -8.55
C CYS A 244 -8.26 16.63 -9.40
N ASP A 245 -9.17 16.87 -10.33
CA ASP A 245 -9.12 18.04 -11.20
C ASP A 245 -9.21 19.37 -10.43
N LYS A 246 -10.16 19.44 -9.47
CA LYS A 246 -10.31 20.63 -8.63
C LYS A 246 -9.10 20.86 -7.74
N PHE A 247 -8.59 19.80 -7.10
CA PHE A 247 -7.40 19.93 -6.25
C PHE A 247 -6.16 20.28 -7.06
N ARG A 248 -5.96 19.70 -8.26
CA ARG A 248 -4.85 20.04 -9.15
C ARG A 248 -4.88 21.46 -9.68
N ALA A 249 -6.05 22.05 -9.85
CA ALA A 249 -6.18 23.45 -10.21
C ALA A 249 -5.60 24.40 -9.15
N GLU A 250 -5.53 23.98 -7.89
CA GLU A 250 -5.04 24.74 -6.75
C GLU A 250 -3.63 24.31 -6.32
N ASP A 251 -3.34 23.01 -6.35
CA ASP A 251 -2.08 22.41 -5.93
C ASP A 251 -1.57 21.40 -6.96
N SER A 252 -0.57 21.81 -7.70
CA SER A 252 0.07 20.97 -8.74
C SER A 252 1.16 20.04 -8.22
N LYS A 253 1.51 20.10 -6.91
CA LYS A 253 2.71 19.45 -6.36
C LYS A 253 2.41 18.32 -5.39
N THR A 254 1.43 18.50 -4.51
CA THR A 254 1.12 17.52 -3.48
C THR A 254 0.67 16.20 -4.10
N PRO A 255 1.33 15.06 -3.83
CA PRO A 255 0.92 13.77 -4.35
C PRO A 255 -0.53 13.40 -3.99
N ILE A 256 -1.27 12.91 -5.00
CA ILE A 256 -2.61 12.33 -4.82
C ILE A 256 -2.52 10.82 -4.87
N VAL A 257 -3.15 10.17 -3.90
CA VAL A 257 -3.25 8.71 -3.78
C VAL A 257 -4.70 8.30 -3.95
N VAL A 258 -4.95 7.25 -4.72
CA VAL A 258 -6.29 6.66 -4.89
C VAL A 258 -6.28 5.15 -4.73
N VAL A 259 -7.44 4.59 -4.36
CA VAL A 259 -7.66 3.15 -4.18
C VAL A 259 -8.89 2.73 -4.98
N PRO A 260 -8.75 2.26 -6.22
CA PRO A 260 -9.87 1.94 -7.10
C PRO A 260 -10.49 0.58 -6.78
N SER A 261 -10.84 0.31 -5.51
CA SER A 261 -11.51 -0.93 -5.12
C SER A 261 -12.97 -1.00 -5.58
N SER A 262 -13.69 0.11 -5.50
CA SER A 262 -15.11 0.21 -5.90
C SER A 262 -15.27 0.61 -7.36
N PHE A 263 -14.42 1.51 -7.87
CA PHE A 263 -14.42 2.04 -9.25
C PHE A 263 -13.28 1.41 -10.07
N ASN A 264 -13.23 0.09 -10.10
CA ASN A 264 -12.09 -0.70 -10.62
C ASN A 264 -12.07 -0.86 -12.16
N SER A 265 -12.90 -0.12 -12.88
CA SER A 265 -12.88 -0.09 -14.35
C SER A 265 -11.95 0.98 -14.93
N ILE A 266 -11.48 1.93 -14.10
CA ILE A 266 -10.57 2.99 -14.53
C ILE A 266 -9.13 2.46 -14.64
N THR A 267 -8.43 2.90 -15.67
CA THR A 267 -7.03 2.53 -15.91
C THR A 267 -6.05 3.47 -15.18
N GLU A 268 -4.82 3.00 -15.02
CA GLU A 268 -3.73 3.80 -14.46
C GLU A 268 -3.43 5.05 -15.30
N ASN A 269 -3.51 4.94 -16.63
CA ASN A 269 -3.30 6.06 -17.55
C ASN A 269 -4.38 7.14 -17.39
N GLU A 270 -5.64 6.74 -17.22
CA GLU A 270 -6.73 7.67 -16.94
C GLU A 270 -6.54 8.38 -15.60
N LEU A 271 -6.15 7.64 -14.56
CA LEU A 271 -5.83 8.23 -13.25
C LEU A 271 -4.66 9.21 -13.33
N ALA A 272 -3.59 8.86 -14.03
CA ALA A 272 -2.43 9.73 -14.23
C ALA A 272 -2.78 11.01 -14.99
N ALA A 273 -3.69 10.92 -15.98
CA ALA A 273 -4.16 12.09 -16.75
C ALA A 273 -4.89 13.13 -15.87
N HIS A 274 -5.50 12.67 -14.76
CA HIS A 274 -6.13 13.53 -13.75
C HIS A 274 -5.18 13.89 -12.59
N GLY A 275 -3.87 13.63 -12.74
CA GLY A 275 -2.85 14.03 -11.78
C GLY A 275 -2.73 13.14 -10.55
N VAL A 276 -3.21 11.92 -10.59
CA VAL A 276 -2.97 10.91 -9.55
C VAL A 276 -1.52 10.45 -9.65
N ASN A 277 -0.84 10.38 -8.50
CA ASN A 277 0.57 9.98 -8.43
C ASN A 277 0.76 8.56 -7.93
N ILE A 278 -0.16 8.04 -7.13
CA ILE A 278 -0.07 6.70 -6.56
C ILE A 278 -1.44 6.01 -6.68
N VAL A 279 -1.46 4.82 -7.26
CA VAL A 279 -2.60 3.92 -7.23
C VAL A 279 -2.31 2.72 -6.34
N ILE A 280 -3.25 2.37 -5.45
CA ILE A 280 -3.11 1.25 -4.52
C ILE A 280 -4.15 0.18 -4.84
N TYR A 281 -3.68 -1.03 -5.15
CA TYR A 281 -4.47 -2.25 -5.24
C TYR A 281 -4.54 -2.90 -3.86
N ALA A 282 -5.56 -2.55 -3.09
CA ALA A 282 -5.53 -2.61 -1.63
C ALA A 282 -5.89 -3.97 -1.00
N ASN A 283 -6.49 -4.92 -1.75
CA ASN A 283 -7.03 -6.15 -1.14
C ASN A 283 -7.22 -7.33 -2.11
N GLN A 284 -6.71 -7.24 -3.32
CA GLN A 284 -6.98 -8.22 -4.38
C GLN A 284 -6.35 -9.58 -4.09
N LEU A 285 -5.12 -9.62 -3.55
CA LEU A 285 -4.46 -10.89 -3.22
C LEU A 285 -5.21 -11.62 -2.11
N THR A 286 -5.56 -10.93 -1.02
CA THR A 286 -6.33 -11.50 0.09
C THR A 286 -7.69 -12.03 -0.39
N ARG A 287 -8.42 -11.25 -1.20
CA ARG A 287 -9.74 -11.62 -1.71
C ARG A 287 -9.70 -12.75 -2.73
N SER A 288 -8.62 -12.92 -3.47
CA SER A 288 -8.43 -14.07 -4.37
C SER A 288 -7.97 -15.31 -3.63
N ALA A 289 -7.10 -15.17 -2.63
CA ALA A 289 -6.57 -16.28 -1.86
C ALA A 289 -7.64 -16.98 -1.01
N PHE A 290 -8.51 -16.20 -0.35
CA PHE A 290 -9.52 -16.76 0.56
C PHE A 290 -10.42 -17.82 -0.10
N PRO A 291 -11.15 -17.52 -1.20
CA PRO A 291 -12.01 -18.52 -1.84
C PRO A 291 -11.23 -19.67 -2.45
N ALA A 292 -10.00 -19.47 -2.95
CA ALA A 292 -9.18 -20.54 -3.50
C ALA A 292 -8.74 -21.54 -2.40
N MET A 293 -8.31 -21.03 -1.26
CA MET A 293 -7.95 -21.86 -0.09
C MET A 293 -9.18 -22.58 0.47
N GLN A 294 -10.32 -21.89 0.58
CA GLN A 294 -11.57 -22.49 1.05
C GLN A 294 -12.01 -23.63 0.14
N GLN A 295 -12.04 -23.43 -1.17
CA GLN A 295 -12.40 -24.45 -2.15
C GLN A 295 -11.47 -25.67 -2.05
N THR A 296 -10.17 -25.46 -1.85
CA THR A 296 -9.21 -26.54 -1.66
C THR A 296 -9.54 -27.35 -0.41
N ALA A 297 -9.83 -26.70 0.71
CA ALA A 297 -10.21 -27.37 1.95
C ALA A 297 -11.53 -28.16 1.81
N GLU A 298 -12.54 -27.57 1.16
CA GLU A 298 -13.84 -28.23 0.90
C GLU A 298 -13.68 -29.50 0.04
N ASP A 299 -12.84 -29.43 -1.01
CA ASP A 299 -12.63 -30.59 -1.89
C ASP A 299 -11.89 -31.72 -1.19
N ILE A 300 -10.89 -31.43 -0.37
CA ILE A 300 -10.22 -32.46 0.47
C ILE A 300 -11.23 -33.15 1.41
N LEU A 301 -12.10 -32.38 2.05
CA LEU A 301 -13.15 -32.94 2.90
C LEU A 301 -14.16 -33.79 2.11
N ARG A 302 -14.57 -33.31 0.93
CA ARG A 302 -15.54 -33.95 0.06
C ARG A 302 -15.07 -35.31 -0.46
N TYR A 303 -13.80 -35.39 -0.87
CA TYR A 303 -13.23 -36.56 -1.51
C TYR A 303 -12.41 -37.43 -0.54
N HIS A 304 -12.21 -36.98 0.70
CA HIS A 304 -11.39 -37.66 1.72
C HIS A 304 -9.96 -37.97 1.25
N ARG A 305 -9.42 -37.15 0.32
CA ARG A 305 -8.06 -37.23 -0.22
C ARG A 305 -7.73 -35.94 -0.97
N ALA A 306 -6.44 -35.74 -1.32
CA ALA A 306 -5.97 -34.52 -1.96
C ALA A 306 -5.81 -34.60 -3.49
N GLN A 307 -6.04 -35.77 -4.11
CA GLN A 307 -5.77 -35.96 -5.55
C GLN A 307 -6.52 -34.98 -6.45
N GLU A 308 -7.77 -34.62 -6.09
CA GLU A 308 -8.64 -33.78 -6.91
C GLU A 308 -8.22 -32.29 -6.87
N VAL A 309 -7.35 -31.91 -5.95
CA VAL A 309 -6.82 -30.54 -5.87
C VAL A 309 -5.46 -30.37 -6.51
N ASP A 310 -4.72 -31.46 -6.83
CA ASP A 310 -3.35 -31.43 -7.34
C ASP A 310 -3.12 -30.47 -8.53
N SER A 311 -4.07 -30.42 -9.47
CA SER A 311 -3.95 -29.58 -10.67
C SER A 311 -4.00 -28.07 -10.36
N ARG A 312 -4.40 -27.69 -9.16
CA ARG A 312 -4.50 -26.28 -8.70
C ARG A 312 -3.39 -25.91 -7.73
N LEU A 313 -2.58 -26.88 -7.31
CA LEU A 313 -1.51 -26.65 -6.35
C LEU A 313 -0.22 -26.29 -7.06
N MET A 314 0.55 -25.38 -6.49
CA MET A 314 1.92 -25.15 -6.89
C MET A 314 2.74 -26.42 -6.58
N PRO A 315 3.60 -26.90 -7.51
CA PRO A 315 4.48 -28.02 -7.24
C PRO A 315 5.35 -27.79 -6.00
N ILE A 316 5.52 -28.82 -5.16
CA ILE A 316 6.30 -28.73 -3.93
C ILE A 316 7.72 -28.17 -4.17
N LYS A 317 8.37 -28.60 -5.25
CA LYS A 317 9.71 -28.11 -5.63
C LYS A 317 9.75 -26.59 -5.88
N ASP A 318 8.64 -26.01 -6.32
CA ASP A 318 8.57 -24.58 -6.68
C ASP A 318 8.21 -23.72 -5.43
N ILE A 319 7.55 -24.30 -4.42
CA ILE A 319 7.19 -23.60 -3.20
C ILE A 319 8.32 -23.56 -2.16
N ILE A 320 9.24 -24.54 -2.21
CA ILE A 320 10.36 -24.63 -1.26
C ILE A 320 11.66 -23.99 -1.74
N THR A 321 11.68 -23.45 -2.94
CA THR A 321 12.82 -22.71 -3.53
C THR A 321 12.59 -21.21 -3.56
#